data_a988182fbbce8c246e75c0b9268e37c3
#
_entry.id   a988182fbbce8c246e75c0b9268e37c3
#
_cell.length_a   1.000
_cell.length_b   1.000
_cell.length_c   1.000
_cell.angle_alpha   90.00
_cell.angle_beta   90.00
_cell.angle_gamma   90.00
#
_symmetry.space_group_name_H-M   'P 1'
#
loop_
_entity.id
_entity.type
_entity.pdbx_description
1 polymer ?
#
loop_
_entity_poly.entity_id
_entity_poly.type
_entity_poly.pdbx_seq_one_letter_code
_entity_poly.pdbx_strand_id
1 'polypeptide(L)'
;DKSGKTVFEGSIIPSRGTWLEFENDAKDVLNVRIDRNRKIPGTVLLRALGLSSNEDIIDVFGDHEFILNTLAKDNTTNTEEALIEIYNKLRPGEPATLEGATSLLYTRFFDPKRYDLAKAGRFKFKKKLSLLDRIAGRVLAEDVKDVDGNVVCTKGTVITNEVIDTLRPVFEAGAHTVEMKTNPRLESNGVLQVV
;
A
#
# COMPACT_ATOMS: atom_id res chain seq x y z
N ASP A 1 -16.05 15.06 -6.54
CA ASP A 1 -17.20 14.47 -7.23
C ASP A 1 -18.27 15.54 -7.52
N LYS A 2 -19.41 15.16 -8.08
CA LYS A 2 -20.52 16.10 -8.38
C LYS A 2 -21.16 16.71 -7.12
N SER A 3 -20.96 16.12 -5.96
CA SER A 3 -21.45 16.62 -4.66
C SER A 3 -20.48 17.60 -3.98
N GLY A 4 -19.34 17.90 -4.59
CA GLY A 4 -18.29 18.73 -4.02
C GLY A 4 -17.35 17.99 -3.08
N LYS A 5 -17.52 16.67 -2.88
CA LYS A 5 -16.62 15.86 -2.05
C LYS A 5 -15.31 15.60 -2.79
N THR A 6 -14.19 15.77 -2.09
CA THR A 6 -12.86 15.42 -2.61
C THR A 6 -12.76 13.91 -2.72
N VAL A 7 -12.40 13.42 -3.90
CA VAL A 7 -12.08 12.03 -4.18
C VAL A 7 -10.66 11.94 -4.69
N PHE A 8 -10.01 10.81 -4.43
CA PHE A 8 -8.63 10.56 -4.80
C PHE A 8 -8.57 9.43 -5.83
N GLU A 9 -7.64 9.55 -6.74
CA GLU A 9 -7.35 8.55 -7.76
C GLU A 9 -5.85 8.36 -7.86
N GLY A 10 -5.42 7.11 -8.02
CA GLY A 10 -4.03 6.75 -8.24
C GLY A 10 -3.93 5.57 -9.20
N SER A 11 -2.95 5.62 -10.11
CA SER A 11 -2.77 4.56 -11.10
C SER A 11 -1.33 4.07 -11.13
N ILE A 12 -1.17 2.76 -11.21
CA ILE A 12 0.09 2.09 -11.49
C ILE A 12 0.03 1.59 -12.92
N ILE A 13 0.79 2.25 -13.79
CA ILE A 13 0.85 1.95 -15.22
C ILE A 13 2.25 1.40 -15.52
N PRO A 14 2.42 0.08 -15.66
CA PRO A 14 3.71 -0.51 -16.03
C PRO A 14 4.07 -0.20 -17.48
N SER A 15 5.34 -0.33 -17.82
CA SER A 15 5.80 -0.28 -19.22
C SER A 15 5.25 -1.46 -20.02
N ARG A 16 5.11 -2.61 -19.37
CA ARG A 16 4.48 -3.81 -19.91
C ARG A 16 3.73 -4.52 -18.78
N GLY A 17 2.46 -4.83 -18.98
CA GLY A 17 1.65 -5.62 -18.06
C GLY A 17 0.36 -4.94 -17.61
N THR A 18 -0.19 -5.47 -16.56
CA THR A 18 -1.51 -5.16 -16.02
C THR A 18 -1.53 -3.80 -15.35
N TRP A 19 -2.51 -2.98 -15.65
CA TRP A 19 -2.75 -1.70 -14.99
C TRP A 19 -3.51 -1.90 -13.68
N LEU A 20 -3.14 -1.11 -12.67
CA LEU A 20 -3.89 -0.97 -11.43
C LEU A 20 -4.34 0.48 -11.28
N GLU A 21 -5.63 0.66 -11.08
CA GLU A 21 -6.24 1.96 -10.85
C GLU A 21 -6.96 1.91 -9.50
N PHE A 22 -6.62 2.83 -8.61
CA PHE A 22 -7.23 2.97 -7.29
C PHE A 22 -8.07 4.23 -7.26
N GLU A 23 -9.27 4.14 -6.75
CA GLU A 23 -10.16 5.28 -6.58
C GLU A 23 -10.95 5.16 -5.27
N ASN A 24 -11.17 6.23 -4.53
CA ASN A 24 -12.19 6.24 -3.50
C ASN A 24 -13.50 6.79 -4.06
N ASP A 25 -14.61 6.26 -3.60
CA ASP A 25 -15.93 6.74 -3.97
C ASP A 25 -16.47 7.79 -2.96
N ALA A 26 -17.66 8.32 -3.23
CA ALA A 26 -18.32 9.29 -2.37
C ALA A 26 -18.63 8.78 -0.94
N LYS A 27 -18.55 7.46 -0.71
CA LYS A 27 -18.72 6.80 0.59
C LYS A 27 -17.40 6.44 1.26
N ASP A 28 -16.28 6.98 0.76
CA ASP A 28 -14.93 6.70 1.24
C ASP A 28 -14.54 5.22 1.18
N VAL A 29 -15.09 4.50 0.21
CA VAL A 29 -14.70 3.13 -0.09
C VAL A 29 -13.56 3.16 -1.10
N LEU A 30 -12.42 2.59 -0.74
CA LEU A 30 -11.28 2.41 -1.64
C LEU A 30 -11.59 1.26 -2.61
N ASN A 31 -11.64 1.56 -3.88
CA ASN A 31 -11.86 0.58 -4.93
C ASN A 31 -10.59 0.41 -5.77
N VAL A 32 -10.42 -0.77 -6.34
CA VAL A 32 -9.36 -1.07 -7.31
C VAL A 32 -9.94 -1.63 -8.60
N ARG A 33 -9.36 -1.24 -9.73
CA ARG A 33 -9.60 -1.83 -11.06
C ARG A 33 -8.32 -2.48 -11.54
N ILE A 34 -8.46 -3.68 -12.08
CA ILE A 34 -7.38 -4.44 -12.70
C ILE A 34 -7.65 -4.49 -14.20
N ASP A 35 -6.76 -3.91 -15.01
CA ASP A 35 -6.92 -3.83 -16.49
C ASP A 35 -8.27 -3.24 -16.92
N ARG A 36 -8.72 -2.17 -16.28
CA ARG A 36 -10.01 -1.50 -16.59
C ARG A 36 -11.25 -2.37 -16.41
N ASN A 37 -11.13 -3.52 -15.73
CA ASN A 37 -12.28 -4.35 -15.37
C ASN A 37 -13.17 -3.66 -14.34
N ARG A 38 -14.29 -4.32 -13.99
CA ARG A 38 -15.18 -3.81 -12.93
C ARG A 38 -14.42 -3.63 -11.63
N LYS A 39 -14.66 -2.53 -10.96
CA LYS A 39 -14.05 -2.22 -9.67
C LYS A 39 -14.46 -3.24 -8.59
N ILE A 40 -13.52 -3.52 -7.73
CA ILE A 40 -13.68 -4.34 -6.52
C ILE A 40 -13.17 -3.54 -5.31
N PRO A 41 -13.60 -3.85 -4.08
CA PRO A 41 -12.99 -3.28 -2.89
C PRO A 41 -11.48 -3.49 -2.86
N GLY A 42 -10.72 -2.47 -2.48
CA GLY A 42 -9.26 -2.56 -2.44
C GLY A 42 -8.74 -3.63 -1.48
N THR A 43 -9.49 -3.89 -0.40
CA THR A 43 -9.17 -4.94 0.58
C THR A 43 -9.19 -6.35 -0.02
N VAL A 44 -10.01 -6.62 -1.04
CA VAL A 44 -9.97 -7.90 -1.78
C VAL A 44 -8.58 -8.10 -2.41
N LEU A 45 -8.00 -7.05 -3.02
CA LEU A 45 -6.64 -7.15 -3.56
C LEU A 45 -5.61 -7.35 -2.46
N LEU A 46 -5.74 -6.63 -1.33
CA LEU A 46 -4.83 -6.78 -0.19
C LEU A 46 -4.85 -8.21 0.39
N ARG A 47 -6.05 -8.81 0.53
CA ARG A 47 -6.19 -10.21 0.96
C ARG A 47 -5.54 -11.17 -0.03
N ALA A 48 -5.78 -10.98 -1.32
CA ALA A 48 -5.19 -11.81 -2.36
C ALA A 48 -3.65 -11.74 -2.39
N LEU A 49 -3.08 -10.61 -1.91
CA LEU A 49 -1.63 -10.39 -1.78
C LEU A 49 -1.06 -10.89 -0.44
N GLY A 50 -1.89 -11.42 0.47
CA GLY A 50 -1.43 -12.09 1.68
C GLY A 50 -1.88 -11.48 3.01
N LEU A 51 -2.52 -10.29 3.03
CA LEU A 51 -3.15 -9.75 4.24
C LEU A 51 -4.53 -10.38 4.42
N SER A 52 -4.55 -11.59 4.97
CA SER A 52 -5.72 -12.48 4.92
C SER A 52 -6.89 -11.98 5.76
N SER A 53 -6.64 -11.60 7.01
CA SER A 53 -7.68 -11.17 7.96
C SER A 53 -7.95 -9.66 7.92
N ASN A 54 -9.02 -9.22 8.58
CA ASN A 54 -9.27 -7.79 8.79
C ASN A 54 -8.20 -7.18 9.67
N GLU A 55 -7.77 -7.93 10.67
CA GLU A 55 -6.74 -7.55 11.63
C GLU A 55 -5.42 -7.30 10.92
N ASP A 56 -4.99 -8.19 10.01
CA ASP A 56 -3.77 -8.00 9.20
C ASP A 56 -3.81 -6.70 8.40
N ILE A 57 -4.96 -6.38 7.80
CA ILE A 57 -5.14 -5.15 7.02
C ILE A 57 -5.11 -3.92 7.93
N ILE A 58 -5.78 -3.98 9.09
CA ILE A 58 -5.81 -2.88 10.06
C ILE A 58 -4.42 -2.65 10.67
N ASP A 59 -3.68 -3.71 10.98
CA ASP A 59 -2.32 -3.62 11.52
C ASP A 59 -1.35 -2.90 10.56
N VAL A 60 -1.51 -3.13 9.24
CA VAL A 60 -0.66 -2.48 8.22
C VAL A 60 -1.11 -1.06 7.87
N PHE A 61 -2.42 -0.84 7.71
CA PHE A 61 -2.96 0.43 7.17
C PHE A 61 -3.61 1.32 8.24
N GLY A 62 -3.78 0.82 9.46
CA GLY A 62 -4.51 1.49 10.52
C GLY A 62 -6.03 1.37 10.38
N ASP A 63 -6.74 1.83 11.41
CA ASP A 63 -8.21 1.85 11.52
C ASP A 63 -8.84 3.10 10.87
N HIS A 64 -8.21 3.60 9.81
CA HIS A 64 -8.69 4.78 9.10
C HIS A 64 -10.05 4.53 8.45
N GLU A 65 -10.91 5.55 8.41
CA GLU A 65 -12.28 5.47 7.88
C GLU A 65 -12.36 4.83 6.48
N PHE A 66 -11.43 5.16 5.57
CA PHE A 66 -11.36 4.56 4.23
C PHE A 66 -11.18 3.04 4.30
N ILE A 67 -10.34 2.55 5.21
CA ILE A 67 -10.08 1.11 5.37
C ILE A 67 -11.31 0.44 5.96
N LEU A 68 -11.88 0.98 7.02
CA LEU A 68 -13.07 0.41 7.67
C LEU A 68 -14.28 0.36 6.73
N ASN A 69 -14.53 1.44 5.98
CA ASN A 69 -15.61 1.48 4.99
C ASN A 69 -15.37 0.50 3.84
N THR A 70 -14.12 0.28 3.45
CA THR A 70 -13.76 -0.69 2.41
C THR A 70 -13.94 -2.12 2.90
N LEU A 71 -13.50 -2.43 4.12
CA LEU A 71 -13.72 -3.73 4.77
C LEU A 71 -15.22 -4.04 4.91
N ALA A 72 -16.04 -3.06 5.23
CA ALA A 72 -17.51 -3.21 5.32
C ALA A 72 -18.17 -3.52 3.96
N LYS A 73 -17.49 -3.26 2.84
CA LYS A 73 -17.93 -3.57 1.47
C LYS A 73 -17.32 -4.84 0.90
N ASP A 74 -16.28 -5.34 1.53
CA ASP A 74 -15.60 -6.56 1.14
C ASP A 74 -16.40 -7.78 1.61
N ASN A 75 -16.79 -8.63 0.67
CA ASN A 75 -17.51 -9.87 0.97
C ASN A 75 -16.57 -11.06 1.19
N THR A 76 -15.26 -10.86 1.03
CA THR A 76 -14.26 -11.90 1.24
C THR A 76 -13.72 -11.85 2.66
N THR A 77 -13.34 -12.99 3.21
CA THR A 77 -12.87 -13.14 4.60
C THR A 77 -11.43 -13.59 4.70
N ASN A 78 -10.88 -14.10 3.60
CA ASN A 78 -9.53 -14.66 3.57
C ASN A 78 -8.91 -14.57 2.16
N THR A 79 -7.64 -14.94 2.06
CA THR A 79 -6.86 -14.92 0.81
C THR A 79 -7.47 -15.77 -0.30
N GLU A 80 -7.98 -16.96 0.02
CA GLU A 80 -8.53 -17.88 -0.98
C GLU A 80 -9.79 -17.33 -1.66
N GLU A 81 -10.72 -16.81 -0.85
CA GLU A 81 -11.94 -16.17 -1.34
C GLU A 81 -11.61 -14.94 -2.19
N ALA A 82 -10.65 -14.14 -1.75
CA ALA A 82 -10.22 -12.95 -2.48
C ALA A 82 -9.58 -13.30 -3.84
N LEU A 83 -8.76 -14.33 -3.92
CA LEU A 83 -8.20 -14.83 -5.17
C LEU A 83 -9.29 -15.28 -6.14
N ILE A 84 -10.29 -16.03 -5.66
CA ILE A 84 -11.43 -16.48 -6.45
C ILE A 84 -12.29 -15.30 -6.93
N GLU A 85 -12.54 -14.31 -6.05
CA GLU A 85 -13.28 -13.10 -6.43
C GLU A 85 -12.57 -12.33 -7.56
N ILE A 86 -11.24 -12.13 -7.45
CA ILE A 86 -10.44 -11.49 -8.51
C ILE A 86 -10.50 -12.30 -9.81
N TYR A 87 -10.37 -13.63 -9.71
CA TYR A 87 -10.44 -14.51 -10.89
C TYR A 87 -11.78 -14.35 -11.61
N ASN A 88 -12.88 -14.38 -10.88
CA ASN A 88 -14.23 -14.23 -11.44
C ASN A 88 -14.46 -12.88 -12.11
N LYS A 89 -13.80 -11.80 -11.59
CA LYS A 89 -13.87 -10.48 -12.22
C LYS A 89 -13.04 -10.38 -13.50
N LEU A 90 -11.89 -11.05 -13.54
CA LEU A 90 -10.97 -11.02 -14.68
C LEU A 90 -11.38 -12.01 -15.79
N ARG A 91 -12.05 -13.10 -15.41
CA ARG A 91 -12.49 -14.18 -16.31
C ARG A 91 -13.93 -14.60 -16.04
N PRO A 92 -14.89 -13.72 -16.33
CA PRO A 92 -16.31 -14.02 -16.09
C PRO A 92 -16.74 -15.22 -16.93
N GLY A 93 -17.45 -16.18 -16.29
CA GLY A 93 -17.97 -17.37 -16.95
C GLY A 93 -17.01 -18.57 -16.99
N GLU A 94 -15.76 -18.42 -16.57
CA GLU A 94 -14.84 -19.56 -16.40
C GLU A 94 -14.94 -20.11 -14.97
N PRO A 95 -14.88 -21.45 -14.78
CA PRO A 95 -14.86 -22.04 -13.45
C PRO A 95 -13.57 -21.63 -12.72
N ALA A 96 -13.71 -21.01 -11.55
CA ALA A 96 -12.59 -20.57 -10.74
C ALA A 96 -12.06 -21.73 -9.89
N THR A 97 -10.76 -21.98 -9.95
CA THR A 97 -10.02 -22.84 -9.03
C THR A 97 -8.97 -22.02 -8.29
N LEU A 98 -8.63 -22.40 -7.07
CA LEU A 98 -7.62 -21.69 -6.28
C LEU A 98 -6.27 -21.65 -7.00
N GLU A 99 -5.85 -22.77 -7.57
CA GLU A 99 -4.60 -22.86 -8.35
C GLU A 99 -4.63 -21.93 -9.56
N GLY A 100 -5.73 -21.94 -10.31
CA GLY A 100 -5.92 -21.07 -11.49
C GLY A 100 -5.94 -19.59 -11.10
N ALA A 101 -6.58 -19.23 -10.00
CA ALA A 101 -6.65 -17.87 -9.49
C ALA A 101 -5.26 -17.37 -9.03
N THR A 102 -4.53 -18.18 -8.28
CA THR A 102 -3.16 -17.88 -7.84
C THR A 102 -2.21 -17.72 -9.04
N SER A 103 -2.28 -18.64 -10.01
CA SER A 103 -1.47 -18.59 -11.23
C SER A 103 -1.79 -17.34 -12.07
N LEU A 104 -3.08 -16.97 -12.17
CA LEU A 104 -3.50 -15.77 -12.88
C LEU A 104 -2.94 -14.50 -12.25
N LEU A 105 -3.05 -14.35 -10.92
CA LEU A 105 -2.54 -13.19 -10.19
C LEU A 105 -1.01 -13.10 -10.32
N TYR A 106 -0.31 -14.22 -10.11
CA TYR A 106 1.13 -14.28 -10.28
C TYR A 106 1.57 -13.85 -11.69
N THR A 107 0.94 -14.42 -12.71
CA THR A 107 1.27 -14.12 -14.11
C THR A 107 1.01 -12.66 -14.47
N ARG A 108 0.01 -12.02 -13.86
CA ARG A 108 -0.35 -10.63 -14.12
C ARG A 108 0.60 -9.62 -13.51
N PHE A 109 1.13 -9.89 -12.30
CA PHE A 109 1.85 -8.89 -11.51
C PHE A 109 3.29 -9.28 -11.14
N PHE A 110 3.61 -10.57 -11.15
CA PHE A 110 4.89 -11.07 -10.63
C PHE A 110 5.74 -11.83 -11.66
N ASP A 111 5.21 -12.17 -12.83
CA ASP A 111 5.98 -12.79 -13.90
C ASP A 111 6.84 -11.71 -14.60
N PRO A 112 8.20 -11.74 -14.48
CA PRO A 112 9.07 -10.73 -15.06
C PRO A 112 9.04 -10.71 -16.59
N LYS A 113 8.55 -11.77 -17.24
CA LYS A 113 8.35 -11.82 -18.68
C LYS A 113 7.10 -11.05 -19.13
N ARG A 114 6.13 -10.86 -18.25
CA ARG A 114 4.83 -10.28 -18.55
C ARG A 114 4.57 -8.95 -17.86
N TYR A 115 5.28 -8.66 -16.76
CA TYR A 115 5.14 -7.43 -16.00
C TYR A 115 6.48 -6.73 -15.82
N ASP A 116 6.59 -5.49 -16.25
CA ASP A 116 7.79 -4.68 -16.06
C ASP A 116 7.45 -3.19 -15.95
N LEU A 117 7.91 -2.57 -14.89
CA LEU A 117 7.81 -1.12 -14.66
C LEU A 117 8.86 -0.33 -15.46
N ALA A 118 9.85 -0.99 -16.03
CA ALA A 118 11.07 -0.43 -16.63
C ALA A 118 11.86 0.46 -15.64
N LYS A 119 13.00 0.97 -16.07
CA LYS A 119 13.89 1.79 -15.21
C LYS A 119 13.20 3.06 -14.70
N ALA A 120 12.45 3.75 -15.56
CA ALA A 120 11.74 4.98 -15.19
C ALA A 120 10.63 4.73 -14.17
N GLY A 121 9.86 3.65 -14.33
CA GLY A 121 8.82 3.26 -13.37
C GLY A 121 9.42 2.88 -12.02
N ARG A 122 10.45 2.04 -11.99
CA ARG A 122 11.17 1.69 -10.75
C ARG A 122 11.76 2.91 -10.05
N PHE A 123 12.33 3.85 -10.79
CA PHE A 123 12.84 5.10 -10.24
C PHE A 123 11.71 5.93 -9.59
N LYS A 124 10.56 6.08 -10.28
CA LYS A 124 9.39 6.80 -9.74
C LYS A 124 8.86 6.14 -8.47
N PHE A 125 8.76 4.81 -8.45
CA PHE A 125 8.36 4.06 -7.26
C PHE A 125 9.34 4.28 -6.13
N LYS A 126 10.64 4.08 -6.35
CA LYS A 126 11.66 4.32 -5.34
C LYS A 126 11.57 5.74 -4.77
N LYS A 127 11.44 6.75 -5.62
CA LYS A 127 11.34 8.16 -5.19
C LYS A 127 10.07 8.44 -4.39
N LYS A 128 8.91 7.89 -4.80
CA LYS A 128 7.62 8.17 -4.13
C LYS A 128 7.36 7.32 -2.89
N LEU A 129 7.90 6.10 -2.86
CA LEU A 129 7.67 5.14 -1.78
C LEU A 129 8.89 4.93 -0.89
N SER A 130 10.02 5.60 -1.19
CA SER A 130 11.20 5.58 -0.33
C SER A 130 10.82 6.11 1.05
N LEU A 131 11.06 5.30 2.08
CA LEU A 131 10.82 5.67 3.47
C LEU A 131 11.49 7.02 3.81
N LEU A 132 12.74 7.17 3.45
CA LEU A 132 13.52 8.38 3.73
C LEU A 132 12.91 9.64 3.10
N ASP A 133 12.43 9.55 1.85
CA ASP A 133 11.80 10.70 1.19
C ASP A 133 10.43 11.05 1.81
N ARG A 134 9.72 10.04 2.34
CA ARG A 134 8.41 10.23 2.99
C ARG A 134 8.51 10.85 4.38
N ILE A 135 9.60 10.61 5.10
CA ILE A 135 9.81 11.15 6.45
C ILE A 135 10.51 12.49 6.45
N ALA A 136 11.01 12.97 5.32
CA ALA A 136 11.69 14.26 5.21
C ALA A 136 10.83 15.42 5.75
N GLY A 137 11.39 16.27 6.61
CA GLY A 137 10.70 17.39 7.23
C GLY A 137 9.78 17.05 8.40
N ARG A 138 9.63 15.75 8.73
CA ARG A 138 8.83 15.31 9.88
C ARG A 138 9.64 15.25 11.16
N VAL A 139 8.98 15.05 12.29
CA VAL A 139 9.57 14.97 13.62
C VAL A 139 9.44 13.54 14.13
N LEU A 140 10.54 12.95 14.61
CA LEU A 140 10.52 11.62 15.22
C LEU A 140 9.65 11.58 16.47
N ALA A 141 8.77 10.58 16.56
CA ALA A 141 7.94 10.31 17.73
C ALA A 141 8.67 9.42 18.76
N GLU A 142 9.63 8.62 18.31
CA GLU A 142 10.46 7.72 19.11
C GLU A 142 11.91 7.73 18.65
N ASP A 143 12.80 7.10 19.44
CA ASP A 143 14.20 6.93 19.10
C ASP A 143 14.35 5.91 17.98
N VAL A 144 15.13 6.24 16.95
CA VAL A 144 15.52 5.28 15.90
C VAL A 144 16.81 4.58 16.33
N LYS A 145 16.76 3.24 16.31
CA LYS A 145 17.86 2.37 16.67
C LYS A 145 18.39 1.60 15.47
N ASP A 146 19.69 1.30 15.48
CA ASP A 146 20.29 0.38 14.53
C ASP A 146 19.98 -1.08 14.85
N VAL A 147 20.48 -2.00 14.03
CA VAL A 147 20.29 -3.45 14.22
C VAL A 147 20.93 -3.99 15.49
N ASP A 148 21.90 -3.27 16.06
CA ASP A 148 22.60 -3.60 17.31
C ASP A 148 21.92 -2.99 18.55
N GLY A 149 20.86 -2.18 18.34
CA GLY A 149 20.08 -1.54 19.38
C GLY A 149 20.62 -0.17 19.84
N ASN A 150 21.67 0.36 19.20
CA ASN A 150 22.18 1.69 19.53
C ASN A 150 21.27 2.78 18.97
N VAL A 151 21.06 3.84 19.74
CA VAL A 151 20.25 4.98 19.30
C VAL A 151 21.05 5.80 18.28
N VAL A 152 20.53 5.87 17.06
CA VAL A 152 21.11 6.65 15.95
C VAL A 152 20.52 8.06 15.88
N CYS A 153 19.21 8.17 16.10
CA CYS A 153 18.51 9.45 16.18
C CYS A 153 17.51 9.44 17.33
N THR A 154 17.44 10.53 18.07
CA THR A 154 16.57 10.63 19.25
C THR A 154 15.18 11.15 18.91
N LYS A 155 14.21 10.78 19.72
CA LYS A 155 12.86 11.34 19.73
C LYS A 155 12.86 12.87 19.69
N GLY A 156 11.99 13.45 18.89
CA GLY A 156 11.88 14.91 18.74
C GLY A 156 12.82 15.50 17.68
N THR A 157 13.72 14.71 17.08
CA THR A 157 14.60 15.16 16.00
C THR A 157 13.78 15.49 14.76
N VAL A 158 14.02 16.66 14.16
CA VAL A 158 13.48 17.01 12.83
C VAL A 158 14.33 16.32 11.77
N ILE A 159 13.69 15.60 10.86
CA ILE A 159 14.36 14.87 9.79
C ILE A 159 14.77 15.84 8.68
N THR A 160 15.99 16.35 8.76
CA THR A 160 16.64 17.12 7.69
C THR A 160 17.32 16.17 6.70
N ASN A 161 17.83 16.71 5.58
CA ASN A 161 18.60 15.92 4.61
C ASN A 161 19.86 15.30 5.25
N GLU A 162 20.50 16.00 6.16
CA GLU A 162 21.67 15.49 6.90
C GLU A 162 21.31 14.30 7.81
N VAL A 163 20.15 14.39 8.48
CA VAL A 163 19.61 13.29 9.29
C VAL A 163 19.24 12.10 8.39
N ILE A 164 18.69 12.35 7.20
CA ILE A 164 18.37 11.30 6.22
C ILE A 164 19.65 10.55 5.82
N ASP A 165 20.75 11.24 5.58
CA ASP A 165 22.02 10.59 5.21
C ASP A 165 22.57 9.73 6.37
N THR A 166 22.33 10.14 7.61
CA THR A 166 22.67 9.36 8.81
C THR A 166 21.79 8.13 8.98
N LEU A 167 20.51 8.24 8.64
CA LEU A 167 19.54 7.14 8.75
C LEU A 167 19.64 6.14 7.59
N ARG A 168 20.15 6.54 6.44
CA ARG A 168 20.23 5.68 5.23
C ARG A 168 20.87 4.31 5.50
N PRO A 169 22.08 4.21 6.10
CA PRO A 169 22.68 2.91 6.37
C PRO A 169 21.86 2.06 7.35
N VAL A 170 21.12 2.68 8.28
CA VAL A 170 20.28 1.97 9.25
C VAL A 170 19.11 1.28 8.53
N PHE A 171 18.46 1.97 7.60
CA PHE A 171 17.37 1.38 6.81
C PHE A 171 17.85 0.38 5.77
N GLU A 172 19.01 0.58 5.19
CA GLU A 172 19.66 -0.39 4.29
C GLU A 172 20.07 -1.67 5.04
N ALA A 173 20.37 -1.58 6.33
CA ALA A 173 20.67 -2.72 7.19
C ALA A 173 19.45 -3.48 7.70
N GLY A 174 18.22 -2.98 7.52
CA GLY A 174 16.99 -3.71 7.81
C GLY A 174 15.99 -3.05 8.76
N ALA A 175 16.18 -1.81 9.17
CA ALA A 175 15.15 -1.07 9.89
C ALA A 175 14.06 -0.61 8.90
N HIS A 176 12.82 -1.06 9.10
CA HIS A 176 11.75 -0.82 8.13
C HIS A 176 10.63 0.08 8.63
N THR A 177 10.57 0.36 9.93
CA THR A 177 9.49 1.14 10.54
C THR A 177 10.02 2.32 11.33
N VAL A 178 9.38 3.47 11.19
CA VAL A 178 9.71 4.70 11.93
C VAL A 178 8.43 5.35 12.42
N GLU A 179 8.37 5.63 13.72
CA GLU A 179 7.29 6.38 14.33
C GLU A 179 7.50 7.89 14.12
N MET A 180 6.51 8.56 13.53
CA MET A 180 6.55 9.97 13.21
C MET A 180 5.39 10.72 13.83
N LYS A 181 5.60 11.97 14.26
CA LYS A 181 4.50 12.86 14.63
C LYS A 181 3.69 13.22 13.39
N THR A 182 2.37 13.10 13.47
CA THR A 182 1.47 13.46 12.39
C THR A 182 1.42 14.96 12.15
N ASN A 183 1.10 15.33 10.92
CA ASN A 183 0.77 16.72 10.59
C ASN A 183 -0.73 16.93 10.84
N PRO A 184 -1.13 17.77 11.81
CA PRO A 184 -2.54 17.96 12.18
C PRO A 184 -3.41 18.54 11.05
N ARG A 185 -2.81 19.02 9.96
CA ARG A 185 -3.55 19.51 8.78
C ARG A 185 -3.89 18.41 7.77
N LEU A 186 -3.18 17.29 7.80
CA LEU A 186 -3.27 16.22 6.80
C LEU A 186 -3.66 14.87 7.39
N GLU A 187 -3.49 14.70 8.70
CA GLU A 187 -3.59 13.40 9.36
C GLU A 187 -4.32 13.59 10.71
N SER A 188 -5.18 12.66 11.04
CA SER A 188 -6.00 12.72 12.26
C SER A 188 -5.33 12.14 13.51
N ASN A 189 -4.35 11.26 13.33
CA ASN A 189 -3.67 10.58 14.43
C ASN A 189 -2.46 11.35 14.93
N GLY A 190 -2.18 11.32 16.24
CA GLY A 190 -1.04 12.01 16.85
C GLY A 190 0.32 11.44 16.46
N VAL A 191 0.37 10.19 15.97
CA VAL A 191 1.57 9.48 15.51
C VAL A 191 1.23 8.75 14.22
N LEU A 192 2.12 8.80 13.25
CA LEU A 192 2.06 8.05 12.01
C LEU A 192 3.19 7.03 11.98
N GLN A 193 2.86 5.78 11.72
CA GLN A 193 3.82 4.74 11.43
C GLN A 193 4.13 4.74 9.92
N VAL A 194 5.41 4.79 9.57
CA VAL A 194 5.87 4.74 8.19
C VAL A 194 6.68 3.48 7.99
N VAL A 195 6.20 2.61 7.11
CA VAL A 195 6.77 1.30 6.79
C VAL A 195 7.44 1.31 5.41
#